data_8a592c2aeaaf7481a4022a20e403df61
#
_entry.id   8a592c2aeaaf7481a4022a20e403df61
#
_cell.length_a   1.000
_cell.length_b   1.000
_cell.length_c   1.000
_cell.angle_alpha   90.00
_cell.angle_beta   90.00
_cell.angle_gamma   90.00
#
_symmetry.space_group_name_H-M   'P 1'
#
loop_
_entity.id
_entity.type
_entity.pdbx_description
1 polymer ?
#
loop_
_entity_poly.entity_id
_entity_poly.type
_entity_poly.pdbx_seq_one_letter_code
_entity_poly.pdbx_strand_id
1 'polypeptide(L)'
;MTRRSDLHFSPTTICTPPGRPGHRERDTVNTPTNGRGSRVAAGLLVAGVAALTLAAPASAATPNLVDPDAVGSLTIHKFEAPETPTGLPNDGTEQNVALAPLPGVGFTVYKVDTIDLTSNQGWIDANDLADLDPDSVADITAAGYTASAVGGQTLTDANGEIALANLDLGLYFVVETAPLAGSTGVAPFLVTVPLTDPADDSSWLYDVHVYPKNALTEATKTVEDSEDVKLGDEIDFTITGDIPNVAVIDGYKIVDTLDDKLDYVSAAVSLVDGTPLAAGDYTIVHDAATNAVTVEFTASGLAVLAAHPATQVQVVVTTEVNTVGEIVNTAVLYPNAGSYTVLPGEPGGPTVTPEVITKWGDITVEKTDKAGAPLTGAVFSVYPTEQDAIDGTNAIALAGSTEFAVAADGTVTISGLRYSDWADNATVAVGEDGYQSYWLAEIVAPDGFELLAAPIEFTVTAATTAVGVDLEVVNVPSNAGFTLPLTGGTGTTLFLAGGVMLLGGAVLLAIRSRRKAAAQA
;
A
#
# COMPACT_ATOMS: atom_id res chain seq x y z
N MET A 1 -29.04 51.04 12.43
CA MET A 1 -30.26 50.52 13.06
C MET A 1 -29.93 49.15 13.57
N THR A 2 -29.41 49.14 14.75
CA THR A 2 -29.92 48.69 16.09
C THR A 2 -30.79 47.44 16.05
N ARG A 3 -30.24 46.33 16.54
CA ARG A 3 -30.72 45.67 17.73
C ARG A 3 -29.76 44.56 18.19
N ARG A 4 -29.16 44.79 19.38
CA ARG A 4 -28.66 43.80 20.31
C ARG A 4 -29.83 42.99 20.88
N SER A 5 -29.59 41.72 21.19
CA SER A 5 -30.26 41.08 22.33
C SER A 5 -29.28 40.10 22.97
N ASP A 6 -28.90 40.50 24.16
CA ASP A 6 -28.24 39.70 25.21
C ASP A 6 -29.14 38.55 25.63
N LEU A 7 -28.57 37.46 26.13
CA LEU A 7 -29.05 36.71 27.29
C LEU A 7 -28.21 35.43 27.50
N HIS A 8 -27.57 35.38 28.52
CA HIS A 8 -27.60 34.77 29.83
C HIS A 8 -26.53 33.71 30.06
N PHE A 9 -25.61 34.11 30.88
CA PHE A 9 -24.76 33.24 31.72
C PHE A 9 -25.63 32.46 32.68
N SER A 10 -25.33 31.20 32.93
CA SER A 10 -25.53 30.50 34.22
C SER A 10 -24.56 29.32 34.35
N PRO A 11 -24.19 28.94 35.60
CA PRO A 11 -22.80 28.60 35.89
C PRO A 11 -22.56 27.11 36.17
N THR A 12 -21.29 26.73 35.96
CA THR A 12 -20.48 25.80 36.79
C THR A 12 -21.15 24.58 37.42
N THR A 13 -20.84 23.43 36.92
CA THR A 13 -20.81 22.21 37.74
C THR A 13 -19.41 21.62 37.69
N ILE A 14 -18.70 21.77 38.81
CA ILE A 14 -17.40 21.16 39.09
C ILE A 14 -17.66 19.68 39.38
N CYS A 15 -17.16 18.78 38.54
CA CYS A 15 -17.06 17.36 38.90
C CYS A 15 -15.65 17.09 39.44
N THR A 16 -15.62 16.81 40.74
CA THR A 16 -14.46 16.28 41.48
C THR A 16 -14.15 14.84 41.05
N PRO A 17 -12.87 14.45 40.98
CA PRO A 17 -12.47 13.07 40.71
C PRO A 17 -12.67 12.17 41.94
N PRO A 18 -12.97 10.87 41.78
CA PRO A 18 -13.14 9.94 42.88
C PRO A 18 -11.80 9.60 43.54
N GLY A 19 -11.83 9.62 44.85
CA GLY A 19 -10.72 9.44 45.76
C GLY A 19 -10.10 8.04 45.73
N ARG A 20 -8.80 8.02 46.01
CA ARG A 20 -8.01 6.82 46.33
C ARG A 20 -8.60 6.09 47.58
N PRO A 21 -8.58 4.75 47.61
CA PRO A 21 -8.88 4.00 48.84
C PRO A 21 -7.68 4.00 49.80
N GLY A 22 -8.04 4.15 51.04
CA GLY A 22 -7.19 4.45 52.16
C GLY A 22 -6.24 3.35 52.64
N HIS A 23 -5.27 3.85 53.35
CA HIS A 23 -4.37 3.15 54.24
C HIS A 23 -5.09 2.15 55.16
N ARG A 24 -4.60 0.94 55.26
CA ARG A 24 -4.91 0.02 56.35
C ARG A 24 -3.87 0.17 57.46
N GLU A 25 -4.42 0.44 58.64
CA GLU A 25 -3.79 0.53 59.94
C GLU A 25 -3.02 -0.74 60.33
N ARG A 26 -1.94 -0.51 61.04
CA ARG A 26 -1.17 -1.53 61.78
C ARG A 26 -1.94 -1.95 62.98
N ASP A 27 -2.30 -3.20 63.04
CA ASP A 27 -2.73 -3.82 64.30
C ASP A 27 -1.50 -4.19 65.15
N THR A 28 -1.43 -3.56 66.29
CA THR A 28 -0.59 -3.91 67.41
C THR A 28 -1.20 -5.11 68.15
N VAL A 29 -0.47 -6.21 68.25
CA VAL A 29 -0.87 -7.31 69.14
C VAL A 29 0.11 -7.41 70.30
N ASN A 30 -0.51 -7.24 71.46
CA ASN A 30 -0.12 -7.36 72.85
C ASN A 30 0.78 -8.58 73.15
N THR A 31 1.79 -8.30 73.97
CA THR A 31 2.43 -9.22 74.88
C THR A 31 1.55 -9.63 76.05
N PRO A 32 1.73 -10.83 76.60
CA PRO A 32 1.57 -11.02 78.05
C PRO A 32 2.88 -11.43 78.73
N THR A 33 3.18 -10.67 79.74
CA THR A 33 4.10 -10.99 80.85
C THR A 33 3.58 -12.12 81.72
N ASN A 34 4.50 -12.96 82.19
CA ASN A 34 4.66 -13.55 83.51
C ASN A 34 5.52 -14.83 83.41
N GLY A 35 6.41 -15.14 84.27
CA GLY A 35 6.60 -14.85 85.68
C GLY A 35 7.94 -15.45 86.18
N ARG A 36 8.27 -14.92 87.22
CA ARG A 36 9.29 -15.16 88.23
C ARG A 36 9.85 -16.57 88.39
N GLY A 37 11.14 -16.62 88.68
CA GLY A 37 11.83 -17.77 89.32
C GLY A 37 13.29 -17.46 89.61
N SER A 38 13.51 -17.23 90.90
CA SER A 38 14.71 -16.79 91.61
C SER A 38 15.75 -17.89 91.88
N ARG A 39 17.04 -17.48 92.05
CA ARG A 39 18.09 -18.05 92.89
C ARG A 39 18.96 -19.12 92.17
N VAL A 40 20.30 -19.26 92.35
CA VAL A 40 21.23 -18.93 93.41
C VAL A 40 22.65 -18.96 92.81
N ALA A 41 23.53 -18.17 93.37
CA ALA A 41 24.95 -18.07 93.05
C ALA A 41 25.73 -19.34 93.41
N ALA A 42 26.78 -19.65 92.68
CA ALA A 42 28.02 -20.21 93.23
C ALA A 42 29.14 -19.92 92.24
N GLY A 43 30.19 -19.25 92.69
CA GLY A 43 31.35 -18.93 91.94
C GLY A 43 32.29 -20.09 91.79
N LEU A 44 33.09 -20.04 90.77
CA LEU A 44 34.44 -20.64 90.73
C LEU A 44 35.29 -19.88 89.73
N LEU A 45 36.35 -19.26 90.25
CA LEU A 45 37.49 -18.72 89.51
C LEU A 45 38.25 -19.86 88.86
N VAL A 46 38.37 -19.84 87.53
CA VAL A 46 39.52 -20.55 86.86
C VAL A 46 40.06 -19.57 85.79
N ALA A 47 41.31 -19.25 85.95
CA ALA A 47 42.12 -18.55 84.96
C ALA A 47 42.27 -19.40 83.71
N GLY A 48 41.96 -18.81 82.56
CA GLY A 48 42.10 -19.47 81.27
C GLY A 48 42.45 -18.47 80.23
N VAL A 49 43.69 -18.44 79.85
CA VAL A 49 44.33 -18.07 78.61
C VAL A 49 43.48 -17.25 77.61
N ALA A 50 43.87 -16.01 77.43
CA ALA A 50 43.46 -15.18 76.34
C ALA A 50 43.94 -15.77 74.99
N ALA A 51 43.05 -16.46 74.28
CA ALA A 51 43.21 -16.69 72.86
C ALA A 51 42.77 -15.42 72.13
N LEU A 52 43.71 -14.57 71.74
CA LEU A 52 43.47 -13.59 70.69
C LEU A 52 43.18 -14.35 69.39
N THR A 53 41.90 -14.59 69.09
CA THR A 53 41.46 -14.87 67.75
C THR A 53 41.67 -13.58 66.97
N LEU A 54 42.69 -13.50 66.16
CA LEU A 54 42.84 -12.60 65.08
C LEU A 54 41.58 -12.85 64.22
N ALA A 55 40.55 -12.03 64.41
CA ALA A 55 39.50 -11.89 63.39
C ALA A 55 40.25 -11.40 62.13
N ALA A 56 40.39 -12.27 61.14
CA ALA A 56 40.78 -11.83 59.83
C ALA A 56 39.79 -10.71 59.44
N PRO A 57 40.28 -9.56 58.94
CA PRO A 57 39.36 -8.59 58.39
C PRO A 57 38.48 -9.33 57.37
N ALA A 58 37.17 -9.33 57.56
CA ALA A 58 36.28 -9.69 56.50
C ALA A 58 36.69 -8.79 55.33
N SER A 59 37.27 -9.38 54.30
CA SER A 59 37.47 -8.68 53.04
C SER A 59 36.06 -8.20 52.66
N ALA A 60 35.80 -6.90 52.80
CA ALA A 60 34.65 -6.32 52.18
C ALA A 60 34.75 -6.75 50.72
N ALA A 61 33.75 -7.47 50.21
CA ALA A 61 33.67 -7.75 48.81
C ALA A 61 33.83 -6.39 48.11
N THR A 62 34.79 -6.30 47.22
CA THR A 62 34.97 -5.10 46.41
C THR A 62 33.63 -4.84 45.74
N PRO A 63 33.05 -3.62 45.88
CA PRO A 63 31.81 -3.32 45.17
C PRO A 63 32.06 -3.63 43.69
N ASN A 64 31.08 -4.26 43.04
CA ASN A 64 31.16 -4.57 41.61
C ASN A 64 30.95 -3.29 40.82
N LEU A 65 31.96 -2.43 40.79
CA LEU A 65 31.98 -1.19 40.06
C LEU A 65 32.26 -1.44 38.58
N VAL A 66 31.75 -0.56 37.72
CA VAL A 66 32.14 -0.55 36.32
C VAL A 66 33.67 -0.44 36.22
N ASP A 67 34.31 -1.34 35.48
CA ASP A 67 35.75 -1.32 35.25
C ASP A 67 36.09 -0.16 34.29
N PRO A 68 36.78 0.89 34.74
CA PRO A 68 37.05 2.08 33.90
C PRO A 68 38.00 1.78 32.73
N ASP A 69 38.76 0.69 32.80
CA ASP A 69 39.72 0.28 31.76
C ASP A 69 39.10 -0.74 30.77
N ALA A 70 37.84 -1.13 30.99
CA ALA A 70 37.12 -2.03 30.08
C ALA A 70 36.69 -1.30 28.82
N VAL A 71 36.57 -2.04 27.74
CA VAL A 71 35.93 -1.60 26.49
C VAL A 71 34.70 -2.46 26.25
N GLY A 72 33.71 -1.92 25.58
CA GLY A 72 32.48 -2.64 25.27
C GLY A 72 32.26 -2.82 23.77
N SER A 73 31.11 -3.40 23.44
CA SER A 73 30.59 -3.51 22.08
C SER A 73 29.10 -3.22 22.06
N LEU A 74 28.62 -2.77 20.92
CA LEU A 74 27.20 -2.60 20.64
C LEU A 74 26.90 -3.24 19.28
N THR A 75 26.05 -4.26 19.29
CA THR A 75 25.56 -4.88 18.05
C THR A 75 24.11 -4.53 17.84
N ILE A 76 23.81 -3.93 16.68
CA ILE A 76 22.47 -3.59 16.26
C ILE A 76 21.99 -4.70 15.33
N HIS A 77 20.89 -5.36 15.69
CA HIS A 77 20.23 -6.39 14.89
C HIS A 77 18.91 -5.82 14.36
N LYS A 78 18.85 -5.50 13.09
CA LYS A 78 17.71 -4.86 12.44
C LYS A 78 16.80 -5.88 11.80
N PHE A 79 15.51 -5.84 12.16
CA PHE A 79 14.50 -6.76 11.66
C PHE A 79 13.26 -6.03 11.17
N GLU A 80 12.45 -6.74 10.39
CA GLU A 80 11.07 -6.37 10.11
C GLU A 80 10.21 -6.47 11.37
N ALA A 81 9.30 -5.53 11.56
CA ALA A 81 8.36 -5.54 12.68
C ALA A 81 7.36 -6.69 12.51
N PRO A 82 7.22 -7.60 13.49
CA PRO A 82 6.24 -8.67 13.42
C PRO A 82 4.84 -8.15 13.69
N GLU A 83 3.81 -8.82 13.17
CA GLU A 83 2.40 -8.53 13.49
C GLU A 83 2.09 -8.68 14.99
N THR A 84 2.76 -9.62 15.65
CA THR A 84 2.62 -9.85 17.08
C THR A 84 3.99 -9.79 17.79
N PRO A 85 4.07 -9.18 18.99
CA PRO A 85 5.32 -9.10 19.75
C PRO A 85 5.97 -10.48 19.93
N THR A 86 7.29 -10.56 19.79
CA THR A 86 8.06 -11.82 19.92
C THR A 86 8.06 -12.38 21.35
N GLY A 87 7.78 -11.53 22.35
CA GLY A 87 7.88 -11.90 23.75
C GLY A 87 9.32 -12.11 24.26
N LEU A 88 10.33 -11.84 23.43
CA LEU A 88 11.74 -11.88 23.83
C LEU A 88 12.06 -10.64 24.68
N PRO A 89 12.96 -10.77 25.68
CA PRO A 89 13.35 -9.65 26.52
C PRO A 89 14.20 -8.62 25.76
N ASN A 90 14.07 -7.34 26.12
CA ASN A 90 14.95 -6.26 25.66
C ASN A 90 15.95 -5.93 26.76
N ASP A 91 16.86 -6.84 27.03
CA ASP A 91 17.76 -6.79 28.18
C ASP A 91 19.23 -6.64 27.82
N GLY A 92 19.52 -6.41 26.53
CA GLY A 92 20.87 -6.21 26.01
C GLY A 92 21.64 -7.50 25.72
N THR A 93 21.06 -8.66 26.00
CA THR A 93 21.71 -9.95 25.69
C THR A 93 21.50 -10.37 24.24
N GLU A 94 22.38 -11.21 23.71
CA GLU A 94 22.23 -11.82 22.40
C GLU A 94 20.99 -12.74 22.36
N GLN A 95 20.09 -12.50 21.42
CA GLN A 95 18.83 -13.22 21.24
C GLN A 95 18.78 -13.93 19.89
N ASN A 96 18.23 -15.14 19.87
CA ASN A 96 17.91 -15.81 18.60
C ASN A 96 16.50 -15.35 18.13
N VAL A 97 16.47 -14.35 17.27
CA VAL A 97 15.23 -13.74 16.77
C VAL A 97 14.84 -14.38 15.44
N ALA A 98 13.66 -15.01 15.38
CA ALA A 98 13.12 -15.64 14.18
C ALA A 98 12.28 -14.65 13.36
N LEU A 99 12.86 -13.51 12.97
CA LEU A 99 12.26 -12.48 12.12
C LEU A 99 13.11 -12.29 10.86
N ALA A 100 12.54 -11.68 9.82
CA ALA A 100 13.25 -11.33 8.60
C ALA A 100 14.25 -10.20 8.90
N PRO A 101 15.56 -10.39 8.64
CA PRO A 101 16.55 -9.34 8.80
C PRO A 101 16.37 -8.26 7.72
N LEU A 102 16.65 -7.00 8.06
CA LEU A 102 16.60 -5.87 7.13
C LEU A 102 18.01 -5.38 6.81
N PRO A 103 18.61 -5.80 5.68
CA PRO A 103 19.87 -5.27 5.19
C PRO A 103 19.71 -3.88 4.58
N GLY A 104 20.79 -3.09 4.60
CA GLY A 104 20.84 -1.78 3.95
C GLY A 104 20.21 -0.63 4.73
N VAL A 105 19.77 -0.88 5.97
CA VAL A 105 19.27 0.18 6.86
C VAL A 105 20.44 0.93 7.48
N GLY A 106 20.43 2.27 7.41
CA GLY A 106 21.53 3.09 7.90
C GLY A 106 21.32 3.58 9.32
N PHE A 107 22.34 3.41 10.16
CA PHE A 107 22.38 3.95 11.51
C PHE A 107 23.57 4.88 11.70
N THR A 108 23.39 5.90 12.52
CA THR A 108 24.46 6.72 13.08
C THR A 108 24.36 6.63 14.59
N VAL A 109 25.48 6.27 15.23
CA VAL A 109 25.57 6.12 16.69
C VAL A 109 26.39 7.29 17.23
N TYR A 110 25.90 7.92 18.28
CA TYR A 110 26.56 9.04 18.96
C TYR A 110 26.87 8.64 20.39
N LYS A 111 28.07 8.96 20.90
CA LYS A 111 28.39 8.88 22.32
C LYS A 111 28.02 10.21 22.99
N VAL A 112 27.33 10.14 24.12
CA VAL A 112 27.08 11.32 24.96
C VAL A 112 28.33 11.58 25.81
N ASP A 113 29.17 12.51 25.37
CA ASP A 113 30.56 12.67 25.86
C ASP A 113 30.65 13.12 27.33
N THR A 114 29.62 13.78 27.83
CA THR A 114 29.58 14.38 29.17
C THR A 114 29.09 13.41 30.26
N ILE A 115 28.66 12.19 29.89
CA ILE A 115 28.14 11.19 30.83
C ILE A 115 29.18 10.10 31.08
N ASP A 116 29.67 10.01 32.34
CA ASP A 116 30.65 9.05 32.79
C ASP A 116 30.01 7.97 33.65
N LEU A 117 29.77 6.79 33.08
CA LEU A 117 29.15 5.62 33.75
C LEU A 117 30.03 4.93 34.78
N THR A 118 31.29 5.34 34.95
CA THR A 118 32.13 4.88 36.07
C THR A 118 31.78 5.55 37.40
N SER A 119 30.92 6.57 37.35
CA SER A 119 30.44 7.38 38.47
C SER A 119 28.94 7.22 38.70
N ASN A 120 28.51 7.30 39.98
CA ASN A 120 27.08 7.31 40.29
C ASN A 120 26.33 8.52 39.68
N GLN A 121 27.01 9.67 39.52
CA GLN A 121 26.41 10.84 38.90
C GLN A 121 26.13 10.59 37.41
N GLY A 122 27.02 9.91 36.68
CA GLY A 122 26.80 9.59 35.28
C GLY A 122 25.58 8.68 35.04
N TRP A 123 25.28 7.77 35.96
CA TRP A 123 24.05 6.96 35.90
C TRP A 123 22.80 7.79 36.17
N ILE A 124 22.86 8.78 37.08
CA ILE A 124 21.77 9.72 37.32
C ILE A 124 21.55 10.56 36.05
N ASP A 125 22.60 11.14 35.50
CA ASP A 125 22.54 11.97 34.30
C ASP A 125 22.02 11.17 33.08
N ALA A 126 22.40 9.89 32.96
CA ALA A 126 21.89 9.01 31.90
C ALA A 126 20.39 8.76 32.02
N ASN A 127 19.90 8.53 33.27
CA ASN A 127 18.47 8.37 33.52
C ASN A 127 17.69 9.67 33.28
N ASP A 128 18.23 10.81 33.74
CA ASP A 128 17.60 12.13 33.54
C ASP A 128 17.47 12.45 32.04
N LEU A 129 18.48 12.09 31.23
CA LEU A 129 18.42 12.26 29.76
C LEU A 129 17.46 11.27 29.12
N ALA A 130 17.37 10.03 29.60
CA ALA A 130 16.42 9.04 29.11
C ALA A 130 14.96 9.44 29.40
N ASP A 131 14.70 10.06 30.55
CA ASP A 131 13.35 10.57 30.92
C ASP A 131 12.90 11.75 30.02
N LEU A 132 13.84 12.43 29.33
CA LEU A 132 13.52 13.48 28.36
C LEU A 132 13.16 12.94 26.97
N ASP A 133 13.43 11.66 26.70
CA ASP A 133 13.14 10.96 25.44
C ASP A 133 13.59 11.76 24.19
N PRO A 134 14.90 12.00 24.01
CA PRO A 134 15.40 12.87 22.95
C PRO A 134 15.19 12.24 21.57
N ASP A 135 14.64 13.00 20.63
CA ASP A 135 14.44 12.59 19.24
C ASP A 135 15.64 12.96 18.35
N SER A 136 16.55 13.79 18.83
CA SER A 136 17.69 14.30 18.06
C SER A 136 18.89 14.64 18.92
N VAL A 137 20.07 14.78 18.28
CA VAL A 137 21.28 15.33 18.92
C VAL A 137 21.07 16.77 19.41
N ALA A 138 20.16 17.52 18.76
CA ALA A 138 19.82 18.88 19.19
C ALA A 138 19.09 18.87 20.54
N ASP A 139 18.24 17.90 20.82
CA ASP A 139 17.55 17.75 22.10
C ASP A 139 18.52 17.39 23.22
N ILE A 140 19.49 16.50 22.94
CA ILE A 140 20.59 16.20 23.85
C ILE A 140 21.38 17.48 24.19
N THR A 141 21.66 18.30 23.18
CA THR A 141 22.36 19.59 23.38
C THR A 141 21.50 20.59 24.18
N ALA A 142 20.20 20.65 23.92
CA ALA A 142 19.26 21.48 24.66
C ALA A 142 19.13 21.06 26.12
N ALA A 143 19.28 19.77 26.41
CA ALA A 143 19.34 19.23 27.77
C ALA A 143 20.66 19.53 28.50
N GLY A 144 21.66 20.15 27.83
CA GLY A 144 22.94 20.55 28.42
C GLY A 144 24.05 19.51 28.26
N TYR A 145 23.85 18.47 27.50
CA TYR A 145 24.84 17.44 27.20
C TYR A 145 25.49 17.65 25.82
N THR A 146 26.62 16.99 25.59
CA THR A 146 27.28 16.97 24.28
C THR A 146 27.34 15.54 23.77
N ALA A 147 27.12 15.37 22.45
CA ALA A 147 27.21 14.07 21.82
C ALA A 147 28.07 14.14 20.55
N SER A 148 28.94 13.16 20.36
CA SER A 148 29.82 13.05 19.19
C SER A 148 29.55 11.71 18.46
N ALA A 149 29.62 11.75 17.12
CA ALA A 149 29.38 10.56 16.31
C ALA A 149 30.52 9.54 16.49
N VAL A 150 30.15 8.27 16.69
CA VAL A 150 31.06 7.13 16.69
C VAL A 150 31.24 6.66 15.26
N GLY A 151 32.15 7.29 14.53
CA GLY A 151 32.32 7.04 13.10
C GLY A 151 31.29 7.78 12.25
N GLY A 152 30.97 7.23 11.08
CA GLY A 152 29.92 7.72 10.18
C GLY A 152 28.67 6.84 10.20
N GLN A 153 27.71 7.16 9.31
CA GLN A 153 26.58 6.26 9.03
C GLN A 153 27.10 4.90 8.58
N THR A 154 26.57 3.83 9.17
CA THR A 154 26.86 2.44 8.81
C THR A 154 25.57 1.73 8.40
N LEU A 155 25.63 0.95 7.32
CA LEU A 155 24.50 0.17 6.84
C LEU A 155 24.52 -1.23 7.45
N THR A 156 23.34 -1.77 7.74
CA THR A 156 23.19 -3.17 8.13
C THR A 156 23.63 -4.10 7.00
N ASP A 157 24.30 -5.19 7.36
CA ASP A 157 24.77 -6.24 6.44
C ASP A 157 23.62 -7.16 5.97
N ALA A 158 23.97 -8.26 5.28
CA ALA A 158 23.00 -9.25 4.78
C ALA A 158 22.19 -9.96 5.89
N ASN A 159 22.68 -9.94 7.15
CA ASN A 159 22.00 -10.48 8.31
C ASN A 159 21.21 -9.42 9.09
N GLY A 160 21.19 -8.18 8.59
CA GLY A 160 20.59 -7.04 9.29
C GLY A 160 21.47 -6.51 10.43
N GLU A 161 22.78 -6.75 10.45
CA GLU A 161 23.66 -6.47 11.58
C GLU A 161 24.61 -5.31 11.34
N ILE A 162 24.86 -4.53 12.42
CA ILE A 162 25.98 -3.59 12.57
C ILE A 162 26.68 -3.91 13.88
N ALA A 163 27.96 -4.28 13.83
CA ALA A 163 28.78 -4.54 15.01
C ALA A 163 29.76 -3.38 15.25
N LEU A 164 29.65 -2.73 16.39
CA LEU A 164 30.56 -1.68 16.85
C LEU A 164 31.40 -2.25 18.01
N ALA A 165 32.67 -2.48 17.76
CA ALA A 165 33.58 -3.04 18.74
C ALA A 165 34.53 -1.97 19.32
N ASN A 166 35.13 -2.29 20.49
CA ASN A 166 36.08 -1.40 21.18
C ASN A 166 35.51 -0.01 21.50
N LEU A 167 34.24 0.02 21.92
CA LEU A 167 33.61 1.22 22.38
C LEU A 167 34.10 1.62 23.78
N ASP A 168 34.38 2.89 23.98
CA ASP A 168 34.53 3.45 25.33
C ASP A 168 33.22 3.31 26.11
N LEU A 169 33.32 3.08 27.41
CA LEU A 169 32.12 3.04 28.25
C LEU A 169 31.38 4.38 28.24
N GLY A 170 30.06 4.32 28.21
CA GLY A 170 29.24 5.54 28.17
C GLY A 170 27.79 5.30 27.73
N LEU A 171 27.05 6.41 27.63
CA LEU A 171 25.70 6.44 27.07
C LEU A 171 25.80 6.70 25.57
N TYR A 172 25.09 5.90 24.80
CA TYR A 172 25.02 6.00 23.34
C TYR A 172 23.62 6.34 22.88
N PHE A 173 23.53 7.27 21.93
CA PHE A 173 22.31 7.65 21.24
C PHE A 173 22.35 7.05 19.84
N VAL A 174 21.39 6.18 19.55
CA VAL A 174 21.31 5.41 18.30
C VAL A 174 20.20 5.99 17.45
N VAL A 175 20.54 6.42 16.26
CA VAL A 175 19.61 7.05 15.30
C VAL A 175 19.58 6.25 14.01
N GLU A 176 18.41 5.82 13.58
CA GLU A 176 18.21 5.31 12.23
C GLU A 176 18.18 6.49 11.25
N THR A 177 19.22 6.64 10.45
CA THR A 177 19.43 7.78 9.57
C THR A 177 19.14 7.50 8.10
N ALA A 178 18.94 6.22 7.73
CA ALA A 178 18.52 5.80 6.40
C ALA A 178 17.62 4.56 6.50
N PRO A 179 16.33 4.71 6.84
CA PRO A 179 15.37 3.62 6.76
C PRO A 179 15.17 3.16 5.31
N LEU A 180 14.64 1.96 5.09
CA LEU A 180 14.27 1.50 3.75
C LEU A 180 13.12 2.34 3.18
N ALA A 181 13.05 2.46 1.86
CA ALA A 181 11.86 3.02 1.21
C ALA A 181 10.63 2.19 1.56
N GLY A 182 9.48 2.84 1.79
CA GLY A 182 8.24 2.17 2.19
C GLY A 182 8.26 1.65 3.62
N SER A 183 9.21 2.08 4.46
CA SER A 183 9.23 1.66 5.86
C SER A 183 9.02 2.82 6.83
N THR A 184 8.47 2.50 7.99
CA THR A 184 8.49 3.39 9.16
C THR A 184 9.59 2.91 10.09
N GLY A 185 10.61 3.77 10.27
CA GLY A 185 11.79 3.50 11.07
C GLY A 185 11.51 3.45 12.57
N VAL A 186 12.47 2.93 13.33
CA VAL A 186 12.44 3.02 14.79
C VAL A 186 12.77 4.44 15.23
N ALA A 187 12.10 4.93 16.28
CA ALA A 187 12.50 6.18 16.93
C ALA A 187 13.94 6.08 17.47
N PRO A 188 14.70 7.19 17.51
CA PRO A 188 16.00 7.21 18.14
C PRO A 188 15.92 6.72 19.59
N PHE A 189 16.96 6.08 20.09
CA PHE A 189 16.94 5.54 21.43
C PHE A 189 18.32 5.64 22.10
N LEU A 190 18.29 5.63 23.43
CA LEU A 190 19.49 5.61 24.28
C LEU A 190 19.82 4.19 24.73
N VAL A 191 21.10 3.88 24.80
CA VAL A 191 21.62 2.61 25.34
C VAL A 191 22.93 2.85 26.07
N THR A 192 23.10 2.24 27.24
CA THR A 192 24.36 2.28 27.97
C THR A 192 25.26 1.11 27.59
N VAL A 193 26.55 1.34 27.53
CA VAL A 193 27.58 0.32 27.45
C VAL A 193 28.54 0.60 28.62
N PRO A 194 28.53 -0.25 29.68
CA PRO A 194 27.80 -1.51 29.84
C PRO A 194 26.33 -1.33 30.26
N LEU A 195 25.59 -2.45 30.24
CA LEU A 195 24.31 -2.64 30.92
C LEU A 195 24.55 -3.49 32.20
N THR A 196 23.57 -3.51 33.13
CA THR A 196 23.54 -4.53 34.19
C THR A 196 23.27 -5.89 33.55
N ASP A 197 24.00 -6.93 33.90
CA ASP A 197 23.77 -8.28 33.40
C ASP A 197 22.44 -8.81 33.97
N PRO A 198 21.45 -9.10 33.13
CA PRO A 198 20.13 -9.56 33.59
C PRO A 198 20.14 -10.98 34.16
N ALA A 199 21.24 -11.73 33.98
CA ALA A 199 21.34 -13.10 34.48
C ALA A 199 21.59 -13.17 36.00
N ASP A 200 22.27 -12.16 36.56
CA ASP A 200 22.65 -12.19 37.98
C ASP A 200 22.50 -10.85 38.73
N ASP A 201 22.19 -9.76 38.04
CA ASP A 201 22.07 -8.40 38.57
C ASP A 201 23.28 -7.89 39.38
N SER A 202 24.42 -8.62 39.33
CA SER A 202 25.61 -8.36 40.10
C SER A 202 26.87 -8.16 39.28
N SER A 203 26.75 -8.28 37.94
CA SER A 203 27.82 -8.07 36.96
C SER A 203 27.40 -7.10 35.87
N TRP A 204 28.35 -6.74 35.03
CA TRP A 204 28.16 -5.84 33.91
C TRP A 204 28.23 -6.57 32.58
N LEU A 205 27.26 -6.30 31.70
CA LEU A 205 27.21 -6.75 30.32
C LEU A 205 27.89 -5.70 29.43
N TYR A 206 29.09 -6.00 28.95
CA TYR A 206 29.89 -5.11 28.10
C TYR A 206 29.64 -5.34 26.60
N ASP A 207 29.10 -6.51 26.24
CA ASP A 207 28.68 -6.85 24.87
C ASP A 207 27.16 -6.69 24.77
N VAL A 208 26.73 -5.54 24.26
CA VAL A 208 25.32 -5.13 24.28
C VAL A 208 24.68 -5.35 22.92
N HIS A 209 23.54 -6.00 22.89
CA HIS A 209 22.76 -6.27 21.69
C HIS A 209 21.41 -5.53 21.73
N VAL A 210 21.06 -4.87 20.62
CA VAL A 210 19.78 -4.16 20.46
C VAL A 210 19.06 -4.65 19.21
N TYR A 211 17.71 -4.68 19.24
CA TYR A 211 16.88 -5.31 18.21
C TYR A 211 15.81 -4.34 17.66
N PRO A 212 16.22 -3.21 17.03
CA PRO A 212 15.28 -2.30 16.42
C PRO A 212 14.54 -2.95 15.24
N LYS A 213 13.28 -2.55 15.04
CA LYS A 213 12.41 -3.12 14.00
C LYS A 213 11.74 -2.02 13.20
N ASN A 214 11.60 -2.20 11.88
CA ASN A 214 10.81 -1.30 11.03
C ASN A 214 9.53 -1.97 10.58
N ALA A 215 8.43 -1.21 10.59
CA ALA A 215 7.22 -1.60 9.90
C ALA A 215 7.42 -1.35 8.40
N LEU A 216 7.32 -2.39 7.59
CA LEU A 216 7.26 -2.29 6.14
C LEU A 216 5.81 -2.06 5.71
N THR A 217 5.62 -1.27 4.66
CA THR A 217 4.32 -1.00 4.08
C THR A 217 4.36 -1.25 2.59
N GLU A 218 3.47 -2.09 2.10
CA GLU A 218 3.25 -2.33 0.68
C GLU A 218 2.00 -1.57 0.20
N ALA A 219 1.95 -1.33 -1.10
CA ALA A 219 0.78 -0.76 -1.75
C ALA A 219 0.54 -1.46 -3.07
N THR A 220 -0.73 -1.70 -3.38
CA THR A 220 -1.17 -2.28 -4.64
C THR A 220 -2.15 -1.36 -5.35
N LYS A 221 -2.28 -1.52 -6.66
CA LYS A 221 -3.27 -0.81 -7.47
C LYS A 221 -3.87 -1.76 -8.47
N THR A 222 -5.18 -1.64 -8.71
CA THR A 222 -5.93 -2.34 -9.75
C THR A 222 -6.75 -1.33 -10.54
N VAL A 223 -7.16 -1.71 -11.75
CA VAL A 223 -8.14 -0.99 -12.56
C VAL A 223 -9.27 -1.94 -12.89
N GLU A 224 -10.49 -1.43 -12.91
CA GLU A 224 -11.70 -2.14 -13.34
C GLU A 224 -12.26 -1.39 -14.54
N ASP A 225 -12.09 -1.96 -15.75
CA ASP A 225 -12.51 -1.40 -17.04
C ASP A 225 -13.15 -2.44 -17.99
N SER A 226 -13.34 -3.67 -17.52
CA SER A 226 -13.84 -4.79 -18.34
C SER A 226 -15.28 -4.61 -18.83
N GLU A 227 -16.11 -3.90 -18.08
CA GLU A 227 -17.51 -3.62 -18.43
C GLU A 227 -17.67 -2.35 -19.29
N ASP A 228 -16.60 -1.56 -19.47
CA ASP A 228 -16.60 -0.30 -20.17
C ASP A 228 -16.24 -0.48 -21.64
N VAL A 229 -16.84 0.31 -22.52
CA VAL A 229 -16.71 0.08 -23.97
C VAL A 229 -16.28 1.31 -24.75
N LYS A 230 -16.40 2.54 -24.19
CA LYS A 230 -16.19 3.79 -24.93
C LYS A 230 -15.60 4.90 -24.06
N LEU A 231 -15.03 5.91 -24.69
CA LEU A 231 -14.70 7.18 -24.03
C LEU A 231 -15.92 7.80 -23.39
N GLY A 232 -15.72 8.38 -22.21
CA GLY A 232 -16.76 8.93 -21.35
C GLY A 232 -17.39 7.90 -20.43
N ASP A 233 -16.93 6.64 -20.44
CA ASP A 233 -17.27 5.68 -19.39
C ASP A 233 -16.40 5.93 -18.15
N GLU A 234 -16.97 5.70 -16.98
CA GLU A 234 -16.28 5.85 -15.70
C GLU A 234 -15.58 4.55 -15.37
N ILE A 235 -14.26 4.61 -15.11
CA ILE A 235 -13.45 3.49 -14.68
C ILE A 235 -12.90 3.70 -13.27
N ASP A 236 -12.79 2.63 -12.51
CA ASP A 236 -12.34 2.67 -11.14
C ASP A 236 -10.89 2.18 -10.99
N PHE A 237 -10.07 3.00 -10.32
CA PHE A 237 -8.74 2.60 -9.85
C PHE A 237 -8.81 2.35 -8.35
N THR A 238 -8.58 1.11 -7.92
CA THR A 238 -8.53 0.75 -6.51
C THR A 238 -7.10 0.67 -6.04
N ILE A 239 -6.75 1.47 -5.04
CA ILE A 239 -5.45 1.50 -4.38
C ILE A 239 -5.62 0.91 -2.99
N THR A 240 -4.80 -0.08 -2.61
CA THR A 240 -4.72 -0.57 -1.25
C THR A 240 -3.33 -0.36 -0.69
N GLY A 241 -3.25 0.09 0.57
CA GLY A 241 -2.00 0.36 1.25
C GLY A 241 -1.99 -0.19 2.67
N ASP A 242 -0.88 -0.81 3.05
CA ASP A 242 -0.69 -1.30 4.42
C ASP A 242 -0.68 -0.15 5.42
N ILE A 243 -1.16 -0.44 6.61
CA ILE A 243 -1.07 0.45 7.76
C ILE A 243 0.19 0.07 8.54
N PRO A 244 1.15 1.00 8.78
CA PRO A 244 2.35 0.66 9.52
C PRO A 244 2.01 0.20 10.95
N ASN A 245 2.54 -0.97 11.34
CA ASN A 245 2.34 -1.53 12.68
C ASN A 245 3.28 -0.85 13.69
N VAL A 246 2.92 0.36 14.08
CA VAL A 246 3.63 1.19 15.06
C VAL A 246 2.65 1.76 16.08
N ALA A 247 3.16 2.10 17.27
CA ALA A 247 2.31 2.60 18.35
C ALA A 247 1.67 3.97 18.04
N VAL A 248 2.36 4.80 17.28
CA VAL A 248 1.90 6.13 16.85
C VAL A 248 2.24 6.30 15.37
N ILE A 249 1.23 6.56 14.56
CA ILE A 249 1.39 6.94 13.16
C ILE A 249 1.37 8.46 13.10
N ASP A 250 2.46 9.09 12.65
CA ASP A 250 2.63 10.55 12.59
C ASP A 250 2.17 11.16 11.26
N GLY A 251 1.92 10.31 10.25
CA GLY A 251 1.41 10.70 8.95
C GLY A 251 1.03 9.48 8.11
N TYR A 252 0.00 9.62 7.27
CA TYR A 252 -0.39 8.63 6.28
C TYR A 252 -1.07 9.34 5.11
N LYS A 253 -0.53 9.17 3.92
CA LYS A 253 -1.01 9.85 2.72
C LYS A 253 -0.87 8.97 1.49
N ILE A 254 -1.88 8.99 0.62
CA ILE A 254 -1.86 8.36 -0.69
C ILE A 254 -2.02 9.46 -1.75
N VAL A 255 -1.19 9.42 -2.77
CA VAL A 255 -1.25 10.34 -3.91
C VAL A 255 -1.34 9.53 -5.19
N ASP A 256 -2.38 9.77 -5.96
CA ASP A 256 -2.58 9.24 -7.30
C ASP A 256 -2.49 10.38 -8.31
N THR A 257 -1.48 10.38 -9.17
CA THR A 257 -1.33 11.38 -10.24
C THR A 257 -1.86 10.78 -11.52
N LEU A 258 -3.03 11.22 -11.93
CA LEU A 258 -3.76 10.72 -13.09
C LEU A 258 -3.09 11.21 -14.39
N ASP A 259 -3.09 10.34 -15.42
CA ASP A 259 -2.72 10.74 -16.80
C ASP A 259 -3.70 11.83 -17.30
N ASP A 260 -3.22 12.70 -18.18
CA ASP A 260 -4.03 13.78 -18.79
C ASP A 260 -5.24 13.24 -19.61
N LYS A 261 -5.25 11.94 -19.93
CA LYS A 261 -6.36 11.24 -20.60
C LYS A 261 -7.47 10.79 -19.64
N LEU A 262 -7.34 11.06 -18.35
CA LEU A 262 -8.29 10.76 -17.30
C LEU A 262 -8.81 12.05 -16.66
N ASP A 263 -10.12 12.19 -16.61
CA ASP A 263 -10.79 13.24 -15.85
C ASP A 263 -11.24 12.69 -14.50
N TYR A 264 -10.84 13.35 -13.42
CA TYR A 264 -11.23 12.95 -12.06
C TYR A 264 -12.74 13.16 -11.85
N VAL A 265 -13.44 12.12 -11.37
CA VAL A 265 -14.87 12.17 -11.01
C VAL A 265 -15.04 12.21 -9.50
N SER A 266 -14.54 11.21 -8.81
CA SER A 266 -14.68 11.09 -7.36
C SER A 266 -13.61 10.21 -6.74
N ALA A 267 -13.48 10.26 -5.41
CA ALA A 267 -12.72 9.26 -4.67
C ALA A 267 -13.45 8.87 -3.37
N ALA A 268 -13.32 7.60 -3.00
CA ALA A 268 -13.87 7.03 -1.77
C ALA A 268 -12.76 6.37 -0.96
N VAL A 269 -12.82 6.52 0.37
CA VAL A 269 -11.83 5.95 1.30
C VAL A 269 -12.51 5.02 2.28
N SER A 270 -11.97 3.84 2.48
CA SER A 270 -12.46 2.83 3.43
C SER A 270 -11.30 2.04 4.03
N LEU A 271 -11.58 1.27 5.07
CA LEU A 271 -10.69 0.19 5.53
C LEU A 271 -11.21 -1.14 5.02
N VAL A 272 -10.31 -2.02 4.58
CA VAL A 272 -10.65 -3.30 3.93
C VAL A 272 -11.44 -4.22 4.85
N ASP A 273 -11.23 -4.15 6.17
CA ASP A 273 -11.99 -4.93 7.16
C ASP A 273 -13.39 -4.38 7.48
N GLY A 274 -13.78 -3.25 6.86
CA GLY A 274 -15.05 -2.58 7.09
C GLY A 274 -15.11 -1.73 8.36
N THR A 275 -14.00 -1.51 9.04
CA THR A 275 -13.92 -0.55 10.16
C THR A 275 -14.35 0.84 9.66
N PRO A 276 -15.32 1.52 10.34
CA PRO A 276 -15.83 2.78 9.85
C PRO A 276 -14.83 3.93 10.04
N LEU A 277 -14.68 4.74 9.00
CA LEU A 277 -13.99 6.03 9.03
C LEU A 277 -15.03 7.16 9.09
N ALA A 278 -14.80 8.15 9.94
CA ALA A 278 -15.61 9.36 9.97
C ALA A 278 -15.15 10.35 8.90
N ALA A 279 -16.03 11.24 8.43
CA ALA A 279 -15.72 12.25 7.42
C ALA A 279 -14.59 13.24 7.81
N GLY A 280 -14.24 13.30 9.11
CA GLY A 280 -13.14 14.13 9.62
C GLY A 280 -11.82 13.38 9.77
N ASP A 281 -11.77 12.08 9.50
CA ASP A 281 -10.57 11.25 9.70
C ASP A 281 -9.57 11.38 8.55
N TYR A 282 -10.02 11.86 7.39
CA TYR A 282 -9.18 12.10 6.23
C TYR A 282 -9.68 13.29 5.41
N THR A 283 -8.85 13.75 4.49
CA THR A 283 -9.21 14.73 3.46
C THR A 283 -8.95 14.15 2.08
N ILE A 284 -9.76 14.52 1.11
CA ILE A 284 -9.54 14.23 -0.31
C ILE A 284 -9.39 15.55 -1.02
N VAL A 285 -8.30 15.73 -1.75
CA VAL A 285 -8.03 16.93 -2.55
C VAL A 285 -7.63 16.50 -3.95
N HIS A 286 -8.34 17.00 -4.96
CA HIS A 286 -7.93 16.93 -6.37
C HIS A 286 -7.33 18.26 -6.79
N ASP A 287 -6.05 18.25 -7.17
CA ASP A 287 -5.37 19.40 -7.77
C ASP A 287 -5.48 19.31 -9.30
N ALA A 288 -6.37 20.10 -9.87
CA ALA A 288 -6.60 20.13 -11.32
C ALA A 288 -5.38 20.63 -12.14
N ALA A 289 -4.38 21.27 -11.51
CA ALA A 289 -3.19 21.72 -12.24
C ALA A 289 -2.17 20.60 -12.47
N THR A 290 -2.14 19.63 -11.58
CA THR A 290 -1.24 18.46 -11.63
C THR A 290 -1.97 17.16 -11.88
N ASN A 291 -3.30 17.20 -11.95
CA ASN A 291 -4.22 16.06 -12.00
C ASN A 291 -3.97 15.03 -10.87
N ALA A 292 -3.50 15.51 -9.71
CA ALA A 292 -3.18 14.66 -8.57
C ALA A 292 -4.35 14.58 -7.58
N VAL A 293 -4.74 13.38 -7.22
CA VAL A 293 -5.70 13.07 -6.15
C VAL A 293 -4.91 12.72 -4.90
N THR A 294 -5.05 13.53 -3.85
CA THR A 294 -4.39 13.32 -2.57
C THR A 294 -5.41 12.95 -1.51
N VAL A 295 -5.19 11.81 -0.87
CA VAL A 295 -5.87 11.38 0.36
C VAL A 295 -4.89 11.50 1.50
N GLU A 296 -5.19 12.33 2.51
CA GLU A 296 -4.34 12.53 3.68
C GLU A 296 -5.15 12.35 4.97
N PHE A 297 -4.63 11.54 5.89
CA PHE A 297 -5.29 11.24 7.16
C PHE A 297 -5.00 12.34 8.18
N THR A 298 -6.04 12.73 8.90
CA THR A 298 -5.95 13.69 10.01
C THR A 298 -5.49 13.01 11.29
N ALA A 299 -5.19 13.77 12.34
CA ALA A 299 -4.81 13.21 13.64
C ALA A 299 -5.84 12.22 14.20
N SER A 300 -7.16 12.43 13.97
CA SER A 300 -8.19 11.46 14.36
C SER A 300 -8.14 10.19 13.53
N GLY A 301 -7.96 10.32 12.22
CA GLY A 301 -7.82 9.18 11.32
C GLY A 301 -6.56 8.36 11.59
N LEU A 302 -5.41 9.02 11.83
CA LEU A 302 -4.17 8.33 12.20
C LEU A 302 -4.33 7.50 13.48
N ALA A 303 -5.10 7.99 14.45
CA ALA A 303 -5.42 7.22 15.65
C ALA A 303 -6.29 5.99 15.35
N VAL A 304 -7.22 6.08 14.37
CA VAL A 304 -7.99 4.92 13.90
C VAL A 304 -7.07 3.92 13.21
N LEU A 305 -6.18 4.38 12.32
CA LEU A 305 -5.21 3.51 11.64
C LEU A 305 -4.31 2.77 12.64
N ALA A 306 -3.73 3.48 13.61
CA ALA A 306 -2.87 2.88 14.63
C ALA A 306 -3.57 1.82 15.49
N ALA A 307 -4.89 1.90 15.64
CA ALA A 307 -5.69 0.90 16.34
C ALA A 307 -6.00 -0.35 15.49
N HIS A 308 -5.79 -0.29 14.17
CA HIS A 308 -6.16 -1.34 13.20
C HIS A 308 -5.00 -1.68 12.24
N PRO A 309 -3.79 -1.99 12.72
CA PRO A 309 -2.63 -2.21 11.86
C PRO A 309 -2.70 -3.50 11.01
N ALA A 310 -3.66 -4.40 11.31
CA ALA A 310 -3.84 -5.66 10.59
C ALA A 310 -4.75 -5.55 9.35
N THR A 311 -5.31 -4.37 9.08
CA THR A 311 -6.10 -4.11 7.87
C THR A 311 -5.33 -3.19 6.92
N GLN A 312 -5.95 -2.81 5.82
CA GLN A 312 -5.39 -1.91 4.83
C GLN A 312 -6.33 -0.72 4.59
N VAL A 313 -5.75 0.41 4.21
CA VAL A 313 -6.51 1.53 3.65
C VAL A 313 -6.82 1.20 2.19
N GLN A 314 -8.06 1.37 1.78
CA GLN A 314 -8.50 1.27 0.40
C GLN A 314 -8.98 2.64 -0.09
N VAL A 315 -8.48 3.07 -1.25
CA VAL A 315 -8.93 4.26 -1.96
C VAL A 315 -9.40 3.83 -3.34
N VAL A 316 -10.65 4.11 -3.66
CA VAL A 316 -11.22 3.94 -5.00
C VAL A 316 -11.27 5.31 -5.64
N VAL A 317 -10.57 5.49 -6.75
CA VAL A 317 -10.57 6.72 -7.55
C VAL A 317 -11.34 6.45 -8.83
N THR A 318 -12.51 7.08 -8.98
CA THR A 318 -13.34 7.02 -10.18
C THR A 318 -12.90 8.11 -11.14
N THR A 319 -12.65 7.72 -12.39
CA THR A 319 -12.22 8.63 -13.47
C THR A 319 -13.03 8.38 -14.72
N GLU A 320 -13.17 9.40 -15.59
CA GLU A 320 -13.72 9.29 -16.93
C GLU A 320 -12.58 9.32 -17.95
N VAL A 321 -12.60 8.39 -18.91
CA VAL A 321 -11.58 8.37 -19.98
C VAL A 321 -11.95 9.36 -21.08
N ASN A 322 -11.07 10.32 -21.36
CA ASN A 322 -11.35 11.41 -22.29
C ASN A 322 -10.61 11.32 -23.63
N THR A 323 -9.56 10.49 -23.73
CA THR A 323 -8.71 10.42 -24.93
C THR A 323 -8.20 9.00 -25.14
N VAL A 324 -8.10 8.57 -26.40
CA VAL A 324 -7.54 7.26 -26.79
C VAL A 324 -6.05 7.15 -26.51
N GLY A 325 -5.59 5.93 -26.36
CA GLY A 325 -4.20 5.55 -26.16
C GLY A 325 -4.04 4.58 -24.99
N GLU A 326 -2.81 4.24 -24.73
CA GLU A 326 -2.42 3.53 -23.52
C GLU A 326 -2.34 4.54 -22.37
N ILE A 327 -2.95 4.21 -21.24
CA ILE A 327 -3.02 5.02 -20.03
C ILE A 327 -2.40 4.21 -18.91
N VAL A 328 -1.24 4.68 -18.43
CA VAL A 328 -0.51 4.06 -17.32
C VAL A 328 -0.80 4.83 -16.06
N ASN A 329 -1.17 4.15 -14.98
CA ASN A 329 -1.44 4.79 -13.71
C ASN A 329 -0.72 4.08 -12.55
N THR A 330 -0.08 4.88 -11.67
CA THR A 330 0.57 4.46 -10.44
C THR A 330 0.13 5.36 -9.30
N ALA A 331 0.22 4.86 -8.07
CA ALA A 331 0.00 5.68 -6.89
C ALA A 331 1.19 5.59 -5.93
N VAL A 332 1.28 6.56 -5.04
CA VAL A 332 2.36 6.68 -4.06
C VAL A 332 1.77 6.69 -2.66
N LEU A 333 2.19 5.73 -1.82
CA LEU A 333 1.84 5.64 -0.41
C LEU A 333 2.98 6.20 0.45
N TYR A 334 2.68 7.19 1.25
CA TYR A 334 3.54 7.80 2.26
C TYR A 334 3.13 7.27 3.64
N PRO A 335 3.88 6.32 4.24
CA PRO A 335 3.45 5.62 5.46
C PRO A 335 3.69 6.41 6.76
N ASN A 336 4.41 7.53 6.70
CA ASN A 336 4.73 8.39 7.83
C ASN A 336 5.04 9.82 7.36
N ALA A 337 5.05 10.80 8.26
CA ALA A 337 5.30 12.20 7.93
C ALA A 337 6.72 12.44 7.38
N GLY A 338 7.71 11.68 7.83
CA GLY A 338 9.10 11.75 7.35
C GLY A 338 9.21 11.49 5.85
N SER A 339 8.42 10.56 5.32
CA SER A 339 8.42 10.19 3.90
C SER A 339 7.86 11.27 2.97
N TYR A 340 7.10 12.27 3.49
CA TYR A 340 6.42 13.30 2.69
C TYR A 340 7.38 14.18 1.88
N THR A 341 8.62 14.29 2.31
CA THR A 341 9.66 15.14 1.68
C THR A 341 10.75 14.34 0.98
N VAL A 342 10.64 13.02 0.96
CA VAL A 342 11.61 12.12 0.35
C VAL A 342 11.07 11.61 -0.99
N LEU A 343 11.96 11.50 -1.98
CA LEU A 343 11.56 10.99 -3.30
C LEU A 343 11.33 9.46 -3.27
N PRO A 344 10.44 8.94 -4.10
CA PRO A 344 10.28 7.50 -4.26
C PRO A 344 11.61 6.79 -4.59
N GLY A 345 11.87 5.68 -3.91
CA GLY A 345 13.10 4.88 -4.09
C GLY A 345 14.30 5.35 -3.26
N GLU A 346 14.24 6.54 -2.65
CA GLU A 346 15.28 7.00 -1.74
C GLU A 346 15.04 6.44 -0.31
N PRO A 347 16.08 6.33 0.52
CA PRO A 347 15.94 5.88 1.90
C PRO A 347 14.91 6.71 2.69
N GLY A 348 13.97 6.03 3.33
CA GLY A 348 12.85 6.67 4.04
C GLY A 348 11.78 7.27 3.14
N GLY A 349 11.86 7.05 1.83
CA GLY A 349 10.86 7.51 0.87
C GLY A 349 9.59 6.67 0.88
N PRO A 350 8.58 7.10 0.10
CA PRO A 350 7.30 6.41 0.02
C PRO A 350 7.38 5.11 -0.79
N THR A 351 6.33 4.30 -0.68
CA THR A 351 6.08 3.12 -1.53
C THR A 351 5.35 3.54 -2.80
N VAL A 352 5.77 3.00 -3.96
CA VAL A 352 5.06 3.17 -5.24
C VAL A 352 4.33 1.88 -5.57
N THR A 353 3.07 1.98 -5.98
CA THR A 353 2.30 0.82 -6.44
C THR A 353 2.87 0.25 -7.75
N PRO A 354 2.61 -1.02 -8.06
CA PRO A 354 2.75 -1.50 -9.43
C PRO A 354 1.95 -0.64 -10.41
N GLU A 355 2.43 -0.57 -11.66
CA GLU A 355 1.71 0.09 -12.75
C GLU A 355 0.45 -0.70 -13.12
N VAL A 356 -0.64 0.01 -13.37
CA VAL A 356 -1.84 -0.53 -14.02
C VAL A 356 -2.09 0.21 -15.33
N ILE A 357 -2.62 -0.50 -16.31
CA ILE A 357 -2.76 -0.01 -17.68
C ILE A 357 -4.18 -0.27 -18.15
N THR A 358 -4.82 0.78 -18.69
CA THR A 358 -6.04 0.68 -19.50
C THR A 358 -5.77 1.14 -20.93
N LYS A 359 -6.48 0.60 -21.93
CA LYS A 359 -6.16 0.84 -23.35
C LYS A 359 -7.42 1.15 -24.16
N TRP A 360 -7.33 2.27 -24.90
CA TRP A 360 -8.43 2.83 -25.68
C TRP A 360 -7.94 3.18 -27.08
N GLY A 361 -8.75 2.94 -28.11
CA GLY A 361 -8.30 3.09 -29.48
C GLY A 361 -9.38 3.41 -30.48
N ASP A 362 -9.02 3.22 -31.71
CA ASP A 362 -9.81 3.54 -32.90
C ASP A 362 -9.74 2.43 -33.93
N ILE A 363 -10.68 2.53 -34.87
CA ILE A 363 -10.67 1.75 -36.09
C ILE A 363 -10.96 2.68 -37.27
N THR A 364 -10.26 2.51 -38.38
CA THR A 364 -10.52 3.21 -39.64
C THR A 364 -11.17 2.26 -40.65
N VAL A 365 -12.39 2.59 -41.03
CA VAL A 365 -13.20 1.85 -41.99
C VAL A 365 -13.10 2.53 -43.35
N GLU A 366 -12.77 1.74 -44.40
CA GLU A 366 -12.83 2.18 -45.81
C GLU A 366 -14.07 1.61 -46.48
N LYS A 367 -14.81 2.48 -47.13
CA LYS A 367 -16.05 2.17 -47.84
C LYS A 367 -15.79 2.10 -49.34
N THR A 368 -15.96 0.92 -49.95
CA THR A 368 -15.65 0.70 -51.36
C THR A 368 -16.79 0.03 -52.15
N ASP A 369 -16.72 0.09 -53.47
CA ASP A 369 -17.45 -0.80 -54.37
C ASP A 369 -16.65 -2.11 -54.62
N LYS A 370 -17.23 -3.03 -55.38
CA LYS A 370 -16.54 -4.29 -55.78
C LYS A 370 -15.27 -4.13 -56.60
N ALA A 371 -15.02 -2.95 -57.16
CA ALA A 371 -13.83 -2.63 -57.96
C ALA A 371 -12.77 -1.94 -57.07
N GLY A 372 -13.03 -1.73 -55.78
CA GLY A 372 -12.15 -1.02 -54.84
C GLY A 372 -12.20 0.50 -54.99
N ALA A 373 -13.23 1.06 -55.66
CA ALA A 373 -13.39 2.50 -55.73
C ALA A 373 -14.05 3.01 -54.44
N PRO A 374 -13.54 4.10 -53.81
CA PRO A 374 -14.10 4.64 -52.58
C PRO A 374 -15.54 5.17 -52.80
N LEU A 375 -16.42 4.88 -51.85
CA LEU A 375 -17.80 5.31 -51.82
C LEU A 375 -18.04 6.31 -50.71
N THR A 376 -18.86 7.32 -50.96
CA THR A 376 -19.25 8.36 -50.00
C THR A 376 -20.75 8.31 -49.69
N GLY A 377 -21.15 8.90 -48.57
CA GLY A 377 -22.59 9.01 -48.21
C GLY A 377 -23.10 7.82 -47.39
N ALA A 378 -22.27 6.81 -47.11
CA ALA A 378 -22.59 5.80 -46.11
C ALA A 378 -22.55 6.38 -44.72
N VAL A 379 -23.38 5.86 -43.83
CA VAL A 379 -23.38 6.16 -42.40
C VAL A 379 -23.39 4.83 -41.63
N PHE A 380 -22.52 4.71 -40.66
CA PHE A 380 -22.39 3.55 -39.78
C PHE A 380 -22.83 3.88 -38.37
N SER A 381 -23.23 2.86 -37.62
CA SER A 381 -23.37 2.87 -36.18
C SER A 381 -22.59 1.67 -35.59
N VAL A 382 -22.09 1.81 -34.36
CA VAL A 382 -21.34 0.79 -33.64
C VAL A 382 -22.15 0.29 -32.45
N TYR A 383 -22.04 -1.00 -32.19
CA TYR A 383 -22.80 -1.67 -31.15
C TYR A 383 -21.90 -2.62 -30.33
N PRO A 384 -22.22 -2.84 -29.04
CA PRO A 384 -21.44 -3.73 -28.18
C PRO A 384 -21.70 -5.21 -28.44
N THR A 385 -22.88 -5.55 -29.05
CA THR A 385 -23.24 -6.94 -29.35
C THR A 385 -23.84 -7.08 -30.76
N GLU A 386 -23.77 -8.27 -31.35
CA GLU A 386 -24.40 -8.58 -32.62
C GLU A 386 -25.93 -8.36 -32.58
N GLN A 387 -26.56 -8.75 -31.47
CA GLN A 387 -28.01 -8.64 -31.32
C GLN A 387 -28.44 -7.16 -31.27
N ASP A 388 -27.69 -6.30 -30.56
CA ASP A 388 -27.97 -4.87 -30.54
C ASP A 388 -27.86 -4.24 -31.94
N ALA A 389 -26.85 -4.68 -32.71
CA ALA A 389 -26.65 -4.22 -34.08
C ALA A 389 -27.77 -4.67 -35.03
N ILE A 390 -28.31 -5.88 -34.85
CA ILE A 390 -29.47 -6.41 -35.61
C ILE A 390 -30.76 -5.65 -35.25
N ASP A 391 -30.96 -5.41 -33.95
CA ASP A 391 -32.16 -4.77 -33.44
C ASP A 391 -32.12 -3.21 -33.55
N GLY A 392 -30.94 -2.65 -33.82
CA GLY A 392 -30.70 -1.21 -33.87
C GLY A 392 -30.84 -0.54 -32.49
N THR A 393 -30.51 -1.26 -31.41
CA THR A 393 -30.61 -0.79 -30.02
C THR A 393 -29.24 -0.66 -29.39
N ASN A 394 -29.12 0.15 -28.34
CA ASN A 394 -27.85 0.30 -27.58
C ASN A 394 -26.64 0.72 -28.44
N ALA A 395 -26.84 1.53 -29.49
CA ALA A 395 -25.75 2.09 -30.29
C ALA A 395 -24.76 2.86 -29.38
N ILE A 396 -23.48 2.61 -29.54
CA ILE A 396 -22.40 3.26 -28.79
C ILE A 396 -22.30 4.72 -29.25
N ALA A 397 -22.50 5.66 -28.32
CA ALA A 397 -22.35 7.08 -28.58
C ALA A 397 -20.90 7.51 -28.31
N LEU A 398 -20.17 7.97 -29.33
CA LEU A 398 -18.83 8.52 -29.22
C LEU A 398 -18.87 10.02 -29.53
N ALA A 399 -18.29 10.84 -28.68
CA ALA A 399 -18.36 12.29 -28.75
C ALA A 399 -19.80 12.83 -28.96
N GLY A 400 -20.78 12.16 -28.35
CA GLY A 400 -22.22 12.53 -28.41
C GLY A 400 -22.95 12.12 -29.70
N SER A 401 -22.31 11.37 -30.61
CA SER A 401 -22.95 10.85 -31.84
C SER A 401 -22.94 9.31 -31.85
N THR A 402 -24.06 8.73 -32.30
CA THR A 402 -24.17 7.29 -32.62
C THR A 402 -24.02 7.02 -34.12
N GLU A 403 -23.87 8.07 -34.93
CA GLU A 403 -23.81 8.00 -36.39
C GLU A 403 -22.42 8.46 -36.88
N PHE A 404 -21.76 7.64 -37.70
CA PHE A 404 -20.42 7.86 -38.22
C PHE A 404 -20.46 7.90 -39.75
N ALA A 405 -20.44 9.14 -40.31
CA ALA A 405 -20.54 9.37 -41.75
C ALA A 405 -19.17 9.18 -42.42
N VAL A 406 -19.19 8.47 -43.55
CA VAL A 406 -18.00 8.30 -44.40
C VAL A 406 -17.60 9.62 -45.04
N ALA A 407 -16.32 10.00 -44.93
CA ALA A 407 -15.78 11.24 -45.47
C ALA A 407 -15.61 11.19 -47.00
N ALA A 408 -15.16 12.31 -47.60
CA ALA A 408 -15.06 12.46 -49.05
C ALA A 408 -13.98 11.53 -49.68
N ASP A 409 -13.07 11.01 -48.93
CA ASP A 409 -12.04 10.05 -49.34
C ASP A 409 -12.48 8.58 -49.24
N GLY A 410 -13.73 8.34 -48.81
CA GLY A 410 -14.27 7.00 -48.64
C GLY A 410 -13.97 6.37 -47.27
N THR A 411 -13.38 7.10 -46.34
CA THR A 411 -13.01 6.57 -45.02
C THR A 411 -13.83 7.17 -43.88
N VAL A 412 -13.94 6.47 -42.78
CA VAL A 412 -14.43 6.98 -41.50
C VAL A 412 -13.60 6.34 -40.35
N THR A 413 -13.10 7.19 -39.45
CA THR A 413 -12.45 6.73 -38.23
C THR A 413 -13.44 6.77 -37.07
N ILE A 414 -13.59 5.65 -36.40
CA ILE A 414 -14.41 5.48 -35.20
C ILE A 414 -13.44 5.41 -34.03
N SER A 415 -13.37 6.49 -33.26
CA SER A 415 -12.38 6.69 -32.21
C SER A 415 -13.02 6.68 -30.84
N GLY A 416 -12.38 6.03 -29.88
CA GLY A 416 -12.79 6.05 -28.49
C GLY A 416 -13.44 4.76 -28.00
N LEU A 417 -13.00 3.62 -28.50
CA LEU A 417 -13.43 2.30 -28.05
C LEU A 417 -12.33 1.65 -27.17
N ARG A 418 -12.73 0.88 -26.17
CA ARG A 418 -11.76 0.08 -25.39
C ARG A 418 -11.13 -1.01 -26.27
N TYR A 419 -9.87 -1.35 -26.02
CA TYR A 419 -9.25 -2.47 -26.72
C TYR A 419 -10.02 -3.77 -26.46
N SER A 420 -10.17 -4.54 -27.53
CA SER A 420 -10.88 -5.82 -27.51
C SER A 420 -10.15 -6.88 -26.68
N ASP A 421 -8.83 -6.84 -26.72
CA ASP A 421 -7.92 -7.85 -26.16
C ASP A 421 -7.26 -7.39 -24.85
N TRP A 422 -7.79 -6.34 -24.21
CA TRP A 422 -7.26 -5.81 -22.96
C TRP A 422 -8.37 -5.38 -22.01
N ALA A 423 -8.34 -5.92 -20.78
CA ALA A 423 -9.26 -5.56 -19.69
C ALA A 423 -8.59 -5.77 -18.34
N ASP A 424 -8.92 -4.94 -17.34
CA ASP A 424 -8.49 -5.06 -15.96
C ASP A 424 -6.97 -5.28 -15.83
N ASN A 425 -6.19 -4.47 -16.58
CA ASN A 425 -4.72 -4.54 -16.64
C ASN A 425 -4.14 -5.85 -17.18
N ALA A 426 -4.90 -6.61 -17.97
CA ALA A 426 -4.46 -7.90 -18.51
C ALA A 426 -4.85 -8.07 -20.00
N THR A 427 -4.05 -8.86 -20.73
CA THR A 427 -4.45 -9.35 -22.04
C THR A 427 -5.51 -10.42 -21.88
N VAL A 428 -6.63 -10.29 -22.61
CA VAL A 428 -7.75 -11.21 -22.61
C VAL A 428 -7.92 -11.83 -23.98
N ALA A 429 -8.17 -13.16 -24.03
CA ALA A 429 -8.36 -13.86 -25.27
C ALA A 429 -9.84 -13.95 -25.68
N VAL A 430 -10.10 -14.19 -26.96
CA VAL A 430 -11.46 -14.37 -27.49
C VAL A 430 -12.23 -15.42 -26.69
N GLY A 431 -13.35 -15.00 -26.11
CA GLY A 431 -14.24 -15.85 -25.31
C GLY A 431 -13.89 -15.93 -23.83
N GLU A 432 -12.90 -15.18 -23.35
CA GLU A 432 -12.65 -14.95 -21.94
C GLU A 432 -13.43 -13.72 -21.43
N ASP A 433 -13.67 -13.68 -20.14
CA ASP A 433 -14.32 -12.53 -19.50
C ASP A 433 -13.49 -11.26 -19.74
N GLY A 434 -14.17 -10.14 -20.04
CA GLY A 434 -13.53 -8.87 -20.38
C GLY A 434 -13.13 -8.72 -21.86
N TYR A 435 -13.16 -9.79 -22.69
CA TYR A 435 -12.95 -9.64 -24.12
C TYR A 435 -14.14 -8.96 -24.78
N GLN A 436 -13.90 -7.85 -25.52
CA GLN A 436 -14.95 -7.04 -26.17
C GLN A 436 -14.83 -7.10 -27.69
N SER A 437 -15.79 -7.76 -28.38
CA SER A 437 -16.03 -7.53 -29.82
C SER A 437 -16.99 -6.37 -30.01
N TYR A 438 -16.84 -5.66 -31.13
CA TYR A 438 -17.74 -4.59 -31.55
C TYR A 438 -18.42 -4.97 -32.88
N TRP A 439 -19.58 -4.38 -33.13
CA TRP A 439 -20.38 -4.67 -34.31
C TRP A 439 -20.70 -3.40 -35.06
N LEU A 440 -20.33 -3.36 -36.36
CA LEU A 440 -20.54 -2.24 -37.27
C LEU A 440 -21.79 -2.52 -38.11
N ALA A 441 -22.80 -1.67 -38.04
CA ALA A 441 -23.95 -1.73 -38.93
C ALA A 441 -24.01 -0.49 -39.82
N GLU A 442 -24.24 -0.69 -41.12
CA GLU A 442 -24.52 0.37 -42.06
C GLU A 442 -25.99 0.76 -41.93
N ILE A 443 -26.27 2.00 -41.49
CA ILE A 443 -27.62 2.51 -41.29
C ILE A 443 -28.10 3.36 -42.47
N VAL A 444 -27.17 3.90 -43.30
CA VAL A 444 -27.43 4.56 -44.57
C VAL A 444 -26.45 4.04 -45.61
N ALA A 445 -26.95 3.52 -46.72
CA ALA A 445 -26.08 3.08 -47.82
C ALA A 445 -25.69 4.26 -48.72
N PRO A 446 -24.56 4.20 -49.45
CA PRO A 446 -24.23 5.13 -50.52
C PRO A 446 -25.30 5.20 -51.61
N ASP A 447 -25.48 6.37 -52.24
CA ASP A 447 -26.43 6.52 -53.34
C ASP A 447 -26.20 5.52 -54.48
N GLY A 448 -27.24 4.73 -54.79
CA GLY A 448 -27.19 3.71 -55.83
C GLY A 448 -26.63 2.35 -55.38
N PHE A 449 -26.44 2.16 -54.10
CA PHE A 449 -25.99 0.89 -53.50
C PHE A 449 -27.01 0.32 -52.51
N GLU A 450 -26.93 -0.96 -52.23
CA GLU A 450 -27.77 -1.66 -51.24
C GLU A 450 -27.11 -1.56 -49.86
N LEU A 451 -27.93 -1.53 -48.78
CA LEU A 451 -27.46 -1.68 -47.42
C LEU A 451 -26.76 -3.02 -47.23
N LEU A 452 -25.80 -3.08 -46.30
CA LEU A 452 -25.23 -4.35 -45.82
C LEU A 452 -26.32 -5.28 -45.30
N ALA A 453 -26.24 -6.56 -45.68
CA ALA A 453 -27.23 -7.55 -45.30
C ALA A 453 -27.14 -7.98 -43.80
N ALA A 454 -26.01 -7.74 -43.15
CA ALA A 454 -25.75 -8.08 -41.75
C ALA A 454 -24.68 -7.13 -41.17
N PRO A 455 -24.67 -6.93 -39.86
CA PRO A 455 -23.58 -6.25 -39.16
C PRO A 455 -22.24 -7.00 -39.35
N ILE A 456 -21.14 -6.26 -39.23
CA ILE A 456 -19.78 -6.76 -39.36
C ILE A 456 -19.12 -6.72 -37.98
N GLU A 457 -18.63 -7.86 -37.50
CA GLU A 457 -17.82 -7.92 -36.30
C GLU A 457 -16.45 -7.33 -36.55
N PHE A 458 -15.96 -6.54 -35.61
CA PHE A 458 -14.60 -6.01 -35.61
C PHE A 458 -14.01 -5.95 -34.19
N THR A 459 -12.71 -5.73 -34.12
CA THR A 459 -11.98 -5.57 -32.87
C THR A 459 -11.15 -4.30 -32.91
N VAL A 460 -10.92 -3.71 -31.74
CA VAL A 460 -10.02 -2.58 -31.54
C VAL A 460 -8.81 -3.07 -30.77
N THR A 461 -7.63 -2.81 -31.30
CA THR A 461 -6.35 -3.25 -30.72
C THR A 461 -5.27 -2.21 -30.98
N ALA A 462 -4.07 -2.43 -30.49
CA ALA A 462 -2.90 -1.60 -30.83
C ALA A 462 -2.66 -1.51 -32.34
N ALA A 463 -3.00 -2.56 -33.09
CA ALA A 463 -2.81 -2.59 -34.53
C ALA A 463 -3.82 -1.71 -35.28
N THR A 464 -5.08 -1.67 -34.84
CA THR A 464 -6.14 -0.85 -35.46
C THR A 464 -6.04 0.62 -35.06
N THR A 465 -5.42 0.93 -33.94
CA THR A 465 -5.13 2.30 -33.50
C THR A 465 -3.93 2.91 -34.22
N ALA A 466 -3.15 2.09 -34.93
CA ALA A 466 -2.09 2.56 -35.81
C ALA A 466 -2.69 3.21 -37.08
N VAL A 467 -1.90 4.05 -37.73
CA VAL A 467 -2.34 4.72 -38.98
C VAL A 467 -2.54 3.69 -40.10
N GLY A 468 -3.74 3.66 -40.68
CA GLY A 468 -4.08 2.78 -41.78
C GLY A 468 -5.59 2.56 -41.91
N VAL A 469 -5.97 1.75 -42.90
CA VAL A 469 -7.32 1.21 -43.06
C VAL A 469 -7.31 -0.17 -42.40
N ASP A 470 -8.24 -0.39 -41.48
CA ASP A 470 -8.32 -1.62 -40.69
C ASP A 470 -9.42 -2.55 -41.20
N LEU A 471 -10.50 -1.95 -41.72
CA LEU A 471 -11.67 -2.66 -42.17
C LEU A 471 -12.18 -2.13 -43.51
N GLU A 472 -12.16 -2.95 -44.55
CA GLU A 472 -12.78 -2.62 -45.82
C GLU A 472 -14.22 -3.12 -45.86
N VAL A 473 -15.16 -2.22 -46.17
CA VAL A 473 -16.60 -2.52 -46.26
C VAL A 473 -17.08 -2.28 -47.67
N VAL A 474 -17.44 -3.38 -48.36
CA VAL A 474 -17.83 -3.36 -49.78
C VAL A 474 -19.35 -3.39 -49.97
N ASN A 475 -19.90 -2.38 -50.68
CA ASN A 475 -21.32 -2.41 -51.07
C ASN A 475 -21.49 -2.89 -52.50
N VAL A 476 -22.68 -3.42 -52.78
CA VAL A 476 -23.13 -3.84 -54.13
C VAL A 476 -24.10 -2.83 -54.68
N PRO A 477 -24.03 -2.50 -56.00
CA PRO A 477 -24.98 -1.61 -56.61
C PRO A 477 -26.41 -2.08 -56.42
N SER A 478 -27.33 -1.15 -56.14
CA SER A 478 -28.74 -1.48 -56.02
C SER A 478 -29.28 -1.91 -57.39
N ASN A 479 -29.92 -3.07 -57.43
CA ASN A 479 -30.66 -3.50 -58.62
C ASN A 479 -32.00 -2.70 -58.69
N ALA A 480 -31.88 -1.41 -59.02
CA ALA A 480 -33.05 -0.56 -59.25
C ALA A 480 -33.77 -0.96 -60.54
N GLY A 481 -34.59 -1.96 -60.42
CA GLY A 481 -35.38 -2.49 -61.52
C GLY A 481 -35.48 -3.99 -61.39
N PHE A 482 -36.28 -4.49 -60.45
CA PHE A 482 -36.53 -5.90 -60.27
C PHE A 482 -37.10 -6.54 -61.53
N THR A 483 -36.23 -7.13 -62.35
CA THR A 483 -36.64 -8.23 -63.18
C THR A 483 -36.24 -9.49 -62.43
N LEU A 484 -37.06 -9.93 -61.47
CA LEU A 484 -36.99 -11.31 -61.03
C LEU A 484 -37.22 -12.18 -62.25
N PRO A 485 -36.25 -13.04 -62.65
CA PRO A 485 -36.54 -14.00 -63.71
C PRO A 485 -37.67 -14.88 -63.26
N LEU A 486 -38.82 -14.75 -63.95
CA LEU A 486 -39.96 -15.57 -63.70
C LEU A 486 -39.57 -17.02 -63.87
N THR A 487 -39.68 -17.78 -62.81
CA THR A 487 -39.86 -19.23 -62.71
C THR A 487 -39.32 -20.06 -63.89
N GLY A 488 -38.18 -20.73 -63.69
CA GLY A 488 -37.66 -21.80 -64.55
C GLY A 488 -36.29 -21.68 -65.10
N GLY A 489 -35.54 -20.64 -64.76
CA GLY A 489 -34.11 -20.51 -65.15
C GLY A 489 -33.13 -21.11 -64.13
N THR A 490 -31.91 -21.23 -64.55
CA THR A 490 -30.77 -21.80 -63.85
C THR A 490 -30.57 -21.42 -62.36
N GLY A 491 -31.30 -20.38 -61.85
CA GLY A 491 -31.25 -19.93 -60.46
C GLY A 491 -31.77 -20.99 -59.45
N THR A 492 -32.84 -21.72 -59.79
CA THR A 492 -33.39 -22.77 -58.92
C THR A 492 -32.41 -23.93 -58.73
N THR A 493 -31.63 -24.23 -59.78
CA THR A 493 -30.56 -25.26 -59.71
C THR A 493 -29.37 -24.80 -58.86
N LEU A 494 -29.06 -23.48 -58.84
CA LEU A 494 -27.99 -22.93 -58.02
C LEU A 494 -28.42 -22.93 -56.52
N PHE A 495 -29.67 -22.56 -56.21
CA PHE A 495 -30.21 -22.65 -54.84
C PHE A 495 -30.37 -24.10 -54.39
N LEU A 496 -30.75 -25.01 -55.25
CA LEU A 496 -30.79 -26.45 -54.94
C LEU A 496 -29.37 -27.01 -54.74
N ALA A 497 -28.41 -26.64 -55.57
CA ALA A 497 -27.01 -27.03 -55.42
C ALA A 497 -26.38 -26.44 -54.16
N GLY A 498 -26.63 -25.15 -53.86
CA GLY A 498 -26.21 -24.50 -52.62
C GLY A 498 -26.82 -25.13 -51.39
N GLY A 499 -28.12 -25.40 -51.42
CA GLY A 499 -28.84 -26.06 -50.34
C GLY A 499 -28.35 -27.52 -50.09
N VAL A 500 -28.06 -28.27 -51.17
CA VAL A 500 -27.46 -29.60 -51.06
C VAL A 500 -26.04 -29.55 -50.52
N MET A 501 -25.24 -28.59 -50.89
CA MET A 501 -23.89 -28.40 -50.33
C MET A 501 -23.90 -28.00 -48.84
N LEU A 502 -24.82 -27.14 -48.45
CA LEU A 502 -24.97 -26.77 -47.03
C LEU A 502 -25.47 -27.95 -46.20
N LEU A 503 -26.45 -28.71 -46.69
CA LEU A 503 -26.91 -29.94 -46.03
C LEU A 503 -25.82 -31.01 -46.00
N GLY A 504 -25.07 -31.18 -47.07
CA GLY A 504 -23.90 -32.08 -47.13
C GLY A 504 -22.82 -31.68 -46.14
N GLY A 505 -22.53 -30.40 -46.06
CA GLY A 505 -21.57 -29.82 -45.08
C GLY A 505 -22.02 -30.05 -43.64
N ALA A 506 -23.30 -29.81 -43.34
CA ALA A 506 -23.86 -30.02 -42.00
C ALA A 506 -23.84 -31.52 -41.60
N VAL A 507 -24.14 -32.44 -42.54
CA VAL A 507 -24.05 -33.88 -42.31
C VAL A 507 -22.61 -34.32 -42.09
N LEU A 508 -21.64 -33.81 -42.86
CA LEU A 508 -20.22 -34.10 -42.68
C LEU A 508 -19.69 -33.60 -41.33
N LEU A 509 -20.09 -32.40 -40.91
CA LEU A 509 -19.78 -31.86 -39.60
C LEU A 509 -20.39 -32.72 -38.48
N ALA A 510 -21.65 -33.14 -38.61
CA ALA A 510 -22.31 -34.01 -37.65
C ALA A 510 -21.65 -35.41 -37.54
N ILE A 511 -21.21 -35.97 -38.68
CA ILE A 511 -20.46 -37.25 -38.71
C ILE A 511 -19.07 -37.06 -38.07
N ARG A 512 -18.40 -35.93 -38.34
CA ARG A 512 -17.07 -35.63 -37.77
C ARG A 512 -17.15 -35.39 -36.26
N SER A 513 -18.20 -34.73 -35.78
CA SER A 513 -18.43 -34.50 -34.34
C SER A 513 -18.72 -35.84 -33.61
N ARG A 514 -19.55 -36.73 -34.21
CA ARG A 514 -19.82 -38.07 -33.66
C ARG A 514 -18.59 -38.97 -33.62
N ARG A 515 -17.69 -38.87 -34.61
CA ARG A 515 -16.41 -39.62 -34.62
C ARG A 515 -15.40 -39.09 -33.58
N LYS A 516 -15.40 -37.79 -33.29
CA LYS A 516 -14.60 -37.25 -32.19
C LYS A 516 -15.12 -37.65 -30.81
N ALA A 517 -16.44 -37.72 -30.61
CA ALA A 517 -17.05 -38.19 -29.38
C ALA A 517 -16.83 -39.68 -29.10
N ALA A 518 -16.75 -40.51 -30.17
CA ALA A 518 -16.48 -41.95 -30.05
C ALA A 518 -14.98 -42.29 -29.88
N ALA A 519 -14.06 -41.33 -30.02
CA ALA A 519 -12.63 -41.51 -29.79
C ALA A 519 -12.19 -41.05 -28.40
N GLN A 520 -13.11 -40.54 -27.60
CA GLN A 520 -12.88 -40.07 -26.22
C GLN A 520 -13.68 -40.88 -25.18
N ALA A 521 -14.42 -41.90 -25.59
CA ALA A 521 -15.00 -42.96 -24.77
C ALA A 521 -14.19 -44.25 -24.98
#